data_05822440348413690dee6072f135bca9
#
_entry.id   05822440348413690dee6072f135bca9
#
_cell.length_a   1.000
_cell.length_b   1.000
_cell.length_c   1.000
_cell.angle_alpha   90.00
_cell.angle_beta   90.00
_cell.angle_gamma   90.00
#
_symmetry.space_group_name_H-M   'P 1'
#
loop_
_entity.id
_entity.type
_entity.pdbx_description
1 polymer ?
#
loop_
_entity_poly.entity_id
_entity_poly.type
_entity_poly.pdbx_seq_one_letter_code
_entity_poly.pdbx_strand_id
1 'polypeptide(L)'
;MEGRYNVKMFIAATIAASVSLAPVLAADDEPAKRLDEAAAVLSEVMSAPDKGIPLDLLEKAHCIVIVPGLKTAAFGVGGKYGKGYLSCRREGNRGWSAPATVRIEGGSVGFQIGGSSTDMVMLVMSERGSSKLLDSKFTLGVEGSVAAGPVGRTATAQTDVQMRADILSWSRSQGLFAGVALEGATLRQDLDDNDTLYGKRLANRHIVTKGVKAPAAAARLLALLNGFSAKERTD
;
A
#
# COMPACT_ATOMS: atom_id res chain seq x y z
N MET A 1 -81.71 22.48 19.34
CA MET A 1 -81.05 22.24 18.01
C MET A 1 -79.59 21.99 18.30
N GLU A 2 -79.23 20.70 18.30
CA GLU A 2 -77.87 20.20 18.65
C GLU A 2 -77.02 20.14 17.42
N GLY A 3 -75.92 20.84 17.41
CA GLY A 3 -74.88 20.79 16.36
C GLY A 3 -73.73 19.84 16.77
N ARG A 4 -73.74 18.67 16.16
CA ARG A 4 -72.71 17.64 16.39
C ARG A 4 -71.44 18.01 15.64
N TYR A 5 -70.34 18.31 16.32
CA TYR A 5 -69.01 18.45 15.73
C TYR A 5 -68.34 17.09 15.62
N ASN A 6 -68.18 16.61 14.38
CA ASN A 6 -67.36 15.42 14.07
C ASN A 6 -65.88 15.78 14.11
N VAL A 7 -65.17 15.36 15.15
CA VAL A 7 -63.72 15.44 15.23
C VAL A 7 -63.17 14.23 14.47
N LYS A 8 -62.66 14.46 13.27
CA LYS A 8 -61.87 13.48 12.54
C LYS A 8 -60.44 13.45 13.12
N MET A 9 -60.15 12.39 13.85
CA MET A 9 -58.84 12.11 14.43
C MET A 9 -57.92 11.67 13.29
N PHE A 10 -56.97 12.53 12.90
CA PHE A 10 -55.87 12.17 11.99
C PHE A 10 -54.82 11.41 12.79
N ILE A 11 -54.74 10.10 12.59
CA ILE A 11 -53.62 9.29 13.10
C ILE A 11 -52.46 9.50 12.13
N ALA A 12 -51.48 10.28 12.55
CA ALA A 12 -50.20 10.40 11.86
C ALA A 12 -49.35 9.16 12.20
N ALA A 13 -49.25 8.24 11.25
CA ALA A 13 -48.33 7.10 11.37
C ALA A 13 -46.89 7.58 11.10
N THR A 14 -46.11 7.78 12.14
CA THR A 14 -44.68 8.01 12.05
C THR A 14 -43.99 6.69 11.72
N ILE A 15 -43.57 6.49 10.46
CA ILE A 15 -42.68 5.40 10.05
C ILE A 15 -41.29 5.75 10.53
N ALA A 16 -40.86 5.16 11.63
CA ALA A 16 -39.46 5.20 12.06
C ALA A 16 -38.66 4.26 11.15
N ALA A 17 -37.98 4.81 10.17
CA ALA A 17 -37.00 4.09 9.37
C ALA A 17 -35.78 3.79 10.24
N SER A 18 -35.71 2.60 10.83
CA SER A 18 -34.53 2.08 11.50
C SER A 18 -33.47 1.77 10.44
N VAL A 19 -32.53 2.69 10.25
CA VAL A 19 -31.32 2.44 9.49
C VAL A 19 -30.46 1.45 10.31
N SER A 20 -30.60 0.17 10.00
CA SER A 20 -29.69 -0.85 10.51
C SER A 20 -28.29 -0.59 9.91
N LEU A 21 -27.38 0.04 10.68
CA LEU A 21 -25.96 -0.02 10.40
C LEU A 21 -25.53 -1.47 10.61
N ALA A 22 -25.59 -2.27 9.54
CA ALA A 22 -24.88 -3.53 9.53
C ALA A 22 -23.39 -3.23 9.71
N PRO A 23 -22.67 -3.85 10.68
CA PRO A 23 -21.23 -3.74 10.71
C PRO A 23 -20.73 -4.30 9.38
N VAL A 24 -20.06 -3.47 8.59
CA VAL A 24 -19.22 -3.95 7.49
C VAL A 24 -18.14 -4.76 8.18
N LEU A 25 -18.36 -6.07 8.27
CA LEU A 25 -17.32 -7.02 8.62
C LEU A 25 -16.23 -6.81 7.58
N ALA A 26 -15.19 -6.08 7.96
CA ALA A 26 -13.95 -6.10 7.22
C ALA A 26 -13.59 -7.58 7.10
N ALA A 27 -13.63 -8.12 5.88
CA ALA A 27 -13.14 -9.46 5.63
C ALA A 27 -11.74 -9.50 6.24
N ASP A 28 -11.51 -10.43 7.15
CA ASP A 28 -10.19 -10.70 7.71
C ASP A 28 -9.28 -11.03 6.52
N ASP A 29 -8.58 -10.00 6.07
CA ASP A 29 -7.66 -10.08 4.98
C ASP A 29 -6.42 -10.76 5.55
N GLU A 30 -6.43 -12.09 5.53
CA GLU A 30 -5.35 -12.89 6.11
C GLU A 30 -4.01 -12.43 5.53
N PRO A 31 -3.03 -12.11 6.36
CA PRO A 31 -1.72 -11.64 5.88
C PRO A 31 -1.09 -12.60 4.86
N ALA A 32 -1.27 -13.91 5.02
CA ALA A 32 -0.74 -14.90 4.07
C ALA A 32 -1.35 -14.76 2.66
N LYS A 33 -2.67 -14.56 2.56
CA LYS A 33 -3.35 -14.33 1.27
C LYS A 33 -2.88 -13.03 0.62
N ARG A 34 -2.73 -11.97 1.40
CA ARG A 34 -2.24 -10.67 0.91
C ARG A 34 -0.81 -10.75 0.38
N LEU A 35 0.04 -11.68 0.87
CA LEU A 35 1.36 -11.96 0.27
C LEU A 35 1.26 -12.47 -1.16
N ASP A 36 0.29 -13.34 -1.44
CA ASP A 36 0.05 -13.82 -2.81
C ASP A 36 -0.49 -12.71 -3.71
N GLU A 37 -1.35 -11.83 -3.19
CA GLU A 37 -1.85 -10.65 -3.90
C GLU A 37 -0.69 -9.68 -4.20
N ALA A 38 0.20 -9.42 -3.24
CA ALA A 38 1.38 -8.60 -3.44
C ALA A 38 2.32 -9.20 -4.50
N ALA A 39 2.48 -10.53 -4.51
CA ALA A 39 3.25 -11.22 -5.53
C ALA A 39 2.60 -11.10 -6.92
N ALA A 40 1.27 -11.16 -7.01
CA ALA A 40 0.54 -10.94 -8.26
C ALA A 40 0.73 -9.51 -8.78
N VAL A 41 0.58 -8.50 -7.92
CA VAL A 41 0.82 -7.08 -8.27
C VAL A 41 2.24 -6.88 -8.79
N LEU A 42 3.25 -7.43 -8.09
CA LEU A 42 4.65 -7.33 -8.54
C LEU A 42 4.84 -7.99 -9.91
N SER A 43 4.32 -9.21 -10.10
CA SER A 43 4.42 -9.93 -11.36
C SER A 43 3.81 -9.14 -12.52
N GLU A 44 2.64 -8.56 -12.32
CA GLU A 44 1.94 -7.79 -13.33
C GLU A 44 2.66 -6.49 -13.69
N VAL A 45 3.13 -5.72 -12.70
CA VAL A 45 3.83 -4.46 -12.96
C VAL A 45 5.17 -4.69 -13.65
N MET A 46 5.87 -5.79 -13.33
CA MET A 46 7.14 -6.11 -13.97
C MET A 46 7.00 -6.74 -15.36
N SER A 47 5.83 -7.34 -15.64
CA SER A 47 5.54 -7.96 -16.96
C SER A 47 4.92 -6.97 -17.96
N ALA A 48 4.54 -5.78 -17.55
CA ALA A 48 3.93 -4.77 -18.43
C ALA A 48 4.99 -4.19 -19.40
N PRO A 49 4.88 -4.41 -20.74
CA PRO A 49 5.99 -4.14 -21.68
C PRO A 49 6.45 -2.68 -21.72
N ASP A 50 5.49 -1.73 -21.67
CA ASP A 50 5.76 -0.30 -21.88
C ASP A 50 5.24 0.59 -20.73
N LYS A 51 4.72 -0.02 -19.65
CA LYS A 51 4.12 0.69 -18.52
C LYS A 51 4.55 0.12 -17.16
N GLY A 52 5.52 -0.79 -17.16
CA GLY A 52 6.07 -1.38 -15.96
C GLY A 52 7.09 -0.49 -15.26
N ILE A 53 7.50 -0.94 -14.10
CA ILE A 53 8.63 -0.35 -13.36
C ILE A 53 9.92 -0.71 -14.10
N PRO A 54 10.79 0.27 -14.42
CA PRO A 54 12.08 -0.01 -15.01
C PRO A 54 12.93 -0.92 -14.11
N LEU A 55 13.52 -1.98 -14.70
CA LEU A 55 14.32 -2.94 -13.94
C LEU A 55 15.50 -2.32 -13.22
N ASP A 56 16.16 -1.34 -13.85
CA ASP A 56 17.29 -0.63 -13.28
C ASP A 56 16.92 0.15 -12.01
N LEU A 57 15.67 0.63 -11.89
CA LEU A 57 15.18 1.24 -10.66
C LEU A 57 14.95 0.21 -9.56
N LEU A 58 14.36 -0.95 -9.90
CA LEU A 58 14.20 -2.02 -8.93
C LEU A 58 15.56 -2.54 -8.45
N GLU A 59 16.54 -2.64 -9.34
CA GLU A 59 17.91 -3.00 -8.98
C GLU A 59 18.59 -2.02 -8.03
N LYS A 60 18.36 -0.72 -8.21
CA LYS A 60 18.92 0.34 -7.36
C LYS A 60 18.17 0.53 -6.05
N ALA A 61 16.94 0.04 -5.95
CA ALA A 61 16.10 0.26 -4.78
C ALA A 61 16.68 -0.41 -3.52
N HIS A 62 16.68 0.31 -2.42
CA HIS A 62 17.01 -0.19 -1.08
C HIS A 62 15.90 -1.02 -0.49
N CYS A 63 14.64 -0.59 -0.66
CA CYS A 63 13.47 -1.33 -0.23
C CYS A 63 12.34 -1.20 -1.26
N ILE A 64 11.42 -2.15 -1.22
CA ILE A 64 10.16 -2.11 -1.95
C ILE A 64 9.00 -2.22 -0.97
N VAL A 65 7.93 -1.45 -1.23
CA VAL A 65 6.65 -1.57 -0.53
C VAL A 65 5.58 -1.89 -1.57
N ILE A 66 4.78 -2.91 -1.29
CA ILE A 66 3.66 -3.32 -2.16
C ILE A 66 2.40 -3.35 -1.31
N VAL A 67 1.39 -2.60 -1.72
CA VAL A 67 0.09 -2.50 -1.06
C VAL A 67 -0.99 -2.87 -2.06
N PRO A 68 -1.46 -4.12 -2.06
CA PRO A 68 -2.59 -4.54 -2.88
C PRO A 68 -3.87 -3.86 -2.40
N GLY A 69 -4.71 -3.43 -3.33
CA GLY A 69 -6.05 -2.97 -3.04
C GLY A 69 -6.15 -1.80 -2.06
N LEU A 70 -5.25 -0.79 -2.13
CA LEU A 70 -5.37 0.43 -1.34
C LEU A 70 -6.72 1.08 -1.58
N LYS A 71 -7.55 1.11 -0.56
CA LYS A 71 -8.90 1.68 -0.60
C LYS A 71 -8.83 3.19 -0.37
N THR A 72 -9.53 3.93 -1.20
CA THR A 72 -9.77 5.36 -1.02
C THR A 72 -11.28 5.59 -1.04
N ALA A 73 -11.80 6.29 -0.05
CA ALA A 73 -13.18 6.71 0.00
C ALA A 73 -13.23 8.21 0.31
N ALA A 74 -14.02 8.97 -0.44
CA ALA A 74 -14.18 10.41 -0.26
C ALA A 74 -15.62 10.86 -0.48
N PHE A 75 -16.07 11.73 0.43
CA PHE A 75 -17.31 12.48 0.34
C PHE A 75 -17.06 13.89 0.90
N GLY A 76 -16.44 14.75 0.09
CA GLY A 76 -15.93 16.06 0.53
C GLY A 76 -14.67 15.98 1.38
N VAL A 77 -14.65 15.10 2.38
CA VAL A 77 -13.49 14.65 3.15
C VAL A 77 -13.37 13.15 2.96
N GLY A 78 -12.17 12.65 2.74
CA GLY A 78 -11.94 11.25 2.44
C GLY A 78 -10.82 10.64 3.26
N GLY A 79 -10.70 9.32 3.19
CA GLY A 79 -9.64 8.54 3.78
C GLY A 79 -9.02 7.56 2.80
N LYS A 80 -7.76 7.22 3.04
CA LYS A 80 -7.04 6.15 2.37
C LYS A 80 -6.64 5.12 3.42
N TYR A 81 -6.85 3.85 3.11
CA TYR A 81 -6.42 2.74 3.96
C TYR A 81 -6.05 1.54 3.13
N GLY A 82 -4.92 0.95 3.43
CA GLY A 82 -4.48 -0.32 2.82
C GLY A 82 -3.37 -0.95 3.62
N LYS A 83 -3.28 -2.27 3.52
CA LYS A 83 -2.24 -3.08 4.14
C LYS A 83 -1.35 -3.71 3.06
N GLY A 84 -0.09 -3.91 3.37
CA GLY A 84 0.87 -4.46 2.41
C GLY A 84 2.16 -4.90 3.05
N TYR A 85 3.20 -4.99 2.25
CA TYR A 85 4.49 -5.57 2.64
C TYR A 85 5.63 -4.67 2.25
N LEU A 86 6.60 -4.61 3.15
CA LEU A 86 7.90 -3.99 2.99
C LEU A 86 8.97 -5.09 2.95
N SER A 87 9.82 -5.09 1.94
CA SER A 87 11.04 -5.90 1.90
C SER A 87 12.21 -5.01 1.52
N CYS A 88 13.37 -5.23 2.14
CA CYS A 88 14.57 -4.43 1.88
C CYS A 88 15.72 -5.31 1.38
N ARG A 89 16.68 -4.72 0.70
CA ARG A 89 17.92 -5.40 0.31
C ARG A 89 18.67 -5.88 1.55
N ARG A 90 19.16 -7.08 1.47
CA ARG A 90 20.05 -7.65 2.50
C ARG A 90 21.44 -7.06 2.37
N GLU A 91 22.19 -7.06 3.48
CA GLU A 91 23.58 -6.64 3.47
C GLU A 91 24.37 -7.38 2.38
N GLY A 92 25.25 -6.65 1.69
CA GLY A 92 25.99 -7.17 0.54
C GLY A 92 25.16 -7.31 -0.74
N ASN A 93 23.95 -6.74 -0.78
CA ASN A 93 23.05 -6.77 -1.94
C ASN A 93 22.61 -8.19 -2.37
N ARG A 94 22.63 -9.14 -1.45
CA ARG A 94 22.32 -10.58 -1.68
C ARG A 94 20.83 -10.86 -1.49
N GLY A 95 20.02 -10.44 -2.46
CA GLY A 95 18.59 -10.70 -2.45
C GLY A 95 17.81 -9.81 -1.46
N TRP A 96 16.59 -10.23 -1.15
CA TRP A 96 15.63 -9.46 -0.37
C TRP A 96 15.40 -10.06 1.02
N SER A 97 15.08 -9.22 1.99
CA SER A 97 14.74 -9.62 3.35
C SER A 97 13.37 -10.32 3.41
N ALA A 98 13.11 -11.00 4.52
CA ALA A 98 11.75 -11.40 4.85
C ALA A 98 10.81 -10.19 4.84
N PRO A 99 9.56 -10.32 4.31
CA PRO A 99 8.63 -9.21 4.20
C PRO A 99 8.05 -8.83 5.57
N ALA A 100 8.14 -7.56 5.92
CA ALA A 100 7.48 -6.99 7.08
C ALA A 100 6.15 -6.35 6.67
N THR A 101 5.15 -6.42 7.54
CA THR A 101 3.82 -5.88 7.25
C THR A 101 3.75 -4.38 7.50
N VAL A 102 3.06 -3.69 6.61
CA VAL A 102 2.82 -2.25 6.69
C VAL A 102 1.35 -1.93 6.44
N ARG A 103 0.91 -0.78 6.95
CA ARG A 103 -0.38 -0.19 6.58
C ARG A 103 -0.19 1.27 6.17
N ILE A 104 -0.92 1.66 5.13
CA ILE A 104 -1.04 3.05 4.70
C ILE A 104 -2.33 3.62 5.25
N GLU A 105 -2.21 4.77 5.88
CA GLU A 105 -3.32 5.56 6.41
C GLU A 105 -3.16 7.01 5.94
N GLY A 106 -4.25 7.66 5.56
CA GLY A 106 -4.18 9.06 5.18
C GLY A 106 -5.55 9.69 5.02
N GLY A 107 -5.62 10.99 5.31
CA GLY A 107 -6.76 11.81 4.94
C GLY A 107 -6.63 12.25 3.49
N SER A 108 -7.73 12.42 2.80
CA SER A 108 -7.81 13.10 1.52
C SER A 108 -8.89 14.16 1.59
N VAL A 109 -8.58 15.38 1.14
CA VAL A 109 -9.55 16.44 0.96
C VAL A 109 -9.74 16.58 -0.55
N GLY A 110 -10.99 16.47 -1.03
CA GLY A 110 -11.24 16.61 -2.46
C GLY A 110 -12.73 16.52 -2.77
N PHE A 111 -13.13 17.13 -3.88
CA PHE A 111 -14.51 17.13 -4.38
C PHE A 111 -14.91 15.79 -5.03
N GLN A 112 -14.19 14.72 -4.80
CA GLN A 112 -14.52 13.40 -5.34
C GLN A 112 -15.53 12.71 -4.43
N ILE A 113 -16.63 12.27 -5.02
CA ILE A 113 -17.62 11.39 -4.39
C ILE A 113 -17.37 9.99 -4.97
N GLY A 114 -16.97 9.05 -4.11
CA GLY A 114 -16.80 7.68 -4.55
C GLY A 114 -15.74 6.91 -3.75
N GLY A 115 -15.67 5.62 -4.03
CA GLY A 115 -14.64 4.71 -3.53
C GLY A 115 -13.82 4.16 -4.68
N SER A 116 -12.53 3.98 -4.47
CA SER A 116 -11.64 3.29 -5.40
C SER A 116 -10.75 2.28 -4.66
N SER A 117 -10.33 1.27 -5.39
CA SER A 117 -9.33 0.31 -4.93
C SER A 117 -8.19 0.30 -5.96
N THR A 118 -6.97 0.55 -5.51
CA THR A 118 -5.80 0.64 -6.37
C THR A 118 -4.65 -0.14 -5.78
N ASP A 119 -3.92 -0.88 -6.59
CA ASP A 119 -2.67 -1.47 -6.15
C ASP A 119 -1.57 -0.42 -6.18
N MET A 120 -0.67 -0.52 -5.23
CA MET A 120 0.41 0.44 -5.08
C MET A 120 1.74 -0.25 -4.91
N VAL A 121 2.75 0.27 -5.63
CA VAL A 121 4.15 -0.15 -5.49
C VAL A 121 4.99 1.09 -5.25
N MET A 122 5.87 1.02 -4.25
CA MET A 122 6.85 2.07 -3.95
C MET A 122 8.24 1.49 -3.92
N LEU A 123 9.19 2.16 -4.56
CA LEU A 123 10.61 1.86 -4.46
C LEU A 123 11.30 2.94 -3.62
N VAL A 124 12.00 2.53 -2.59
CA VAL A 124 12.80 3.41 -1.74
C VAL A 124 14.19 3.48 -2.33
N MET A 125 14.55 4.65 -2.84
CA MET A 125 15.75 4.86 -3.66
C MET A 125 16.95 5.36 -2.87
N SER A 126 16.75 5.83 -1.64
CA SER A 126 17.80 6.35 -0.79
C SER A 126 17.97 5.56 0.50
N GLU A 127 19.19 5.50 1.01
CA GLU A 127 19.49 4.91 2.31
C GLU A 127 18.80 5.67 3.45
N ARG A 128 18.73 7.01 3.33
CA ARG A 128 17.99 7.85 4.26
C ARG A 128 16.50 7.48 4.27
N GLY A 129 15.89 7.34 3.09
CA GLY A 129 14.48 6.93 2.96
C GLY A 129 14.22 5.57 3.58
N SER A 130 15.11 4.59 3.35
CA SER A 130 14.97 3.24 3.91
C SER A 130 15.10 3.25 5.45
N SER A 131 16.05 3.99 6.01
CA SER A 131 16.22 4.11 7.46
C SER A 131 14.98 4.72 8.13
N LYS A 132 14.43 5.78 7.54
CA LYS A 132 13.22 6.45 8.03
C LYS A 132 11.96 5.59 7.90
N LEU A 133 11.83 4.88 6.78
CA LEU A 133 10.71 3.98 6.54
C LEU A 133 10.60 2.85 7.59
N LEU A 134 11.72 2.47 8.18
CA LEU A 134 11.78 1.46 9.23
C LEU A 134 11.43 1.99 10.64
N ASP A 135 11.13 3.28 10.78
CA ASP A 135 10.57 3.83 12.01
C ASP A 135 9.10 3.38 12.16
N SER A 136 8.54 3.54 13.35
CA SER A 136 7.17 3.09 13.62
C SER A 136 6.10 3.79 12.77
N LYS A 137 6.41 4.98 12.30
CA LYS A 137 5.57 5.85 11.48
C LYS A 137 6.46 6.62 10.51
N PHE A 138 6.01 6.73 9.27
CA PHE A 138 6.65 7.50 8.21
C PHE A 138 5.61 8.25 7.38
N THR A 139 5.70 9.56 7.31
CA THR A 139 4.79 10.39 6.54
C THR A 139 5.41 10.74 5.19
N LEU A 140 4.77 10.24 4.12
CA LEU A 140 5.20 10.45 2.74
C LEU A 140 5.13 11.94 2.36
N GLY A 141 6.18 12.45 1.74
CA GLY A 141 6.31 13.86 1.37
C GLY A 141 6.76 14.79 2.51
N VAL A 142 6.75 14.35 3.77
CA VAL A 142 7.20 15.12 4.93
C VAL A 142 8.54 14.60 5.46
N GLU A 143 8.62 13.31 5.75
CA GLU A 143 9.83 12.68 6.32
C GLU A 143 10.76 12.12 5.24
N GLY A 144 10.26 11.97 4.01
CA GLY A 144 11.00 11.64 2.81
C GLY A 144 10.26 12.12 1.57
N SER A 145 11.04 12.59 0.59
CA SER A 145 10.49 13.08 -0.67
C SER A 145 9.90 11.93 -1.49
N VAL A 146 8.73 12.15 -2.05
CA VAL A 146 8.01 11.16 -2.88
C VAL A 146 7.74 11.74 -4.24
N ALA A 147 8.06 10.99 -5.29
CA ALA A 147 7.75 11.36 -6.66
C ALA A 147 7.01 10.23 -7.39
N ALA A 148 6.29 10.61 -8.43
CA ALA A 148 5.73 9.67 -9.38
C ALA A 148 6.85 8.92 -10.10
N GLY A 149 6.80 7.58 -10.08
CA GLY A 149 7.77 6.76 -10.75
C GLY A 149 7.61 6.84 -12.28
N PRO A 150 8.71 6.80 -13.04
CA PRO A 150 8.63 6.72 -14.49
C PRO A 150 8.07 5.38 -14.94
N VAL A 151 7.38 5.34 -16.07
CA VAL A 151 6.86 4.11 -16.68
C VAL A 151 7.59 3.82 -17.99
N GLY A 152 7.78 2.53 -18.30
CA GLY A 152 8.46 2.10 -19.51
C GLY A 152 9.81 1.43 -19.25
N ARG A 153 10.37 0.80 -20.29
CA ARG A 153 11.57 -0.04 -20.17
C ARG A 153 12.88 0.72 -19.96
N THR A 154 12.90 1.99 -20.29
CA THR A 154 14.11 2.81 -20.18
C THR A 154 13.89 4.00 -19.23
N ALA A 155 14.71 4.06 -18.20
CA ALA A 155 14.72 5.17 -17.24
C ALA A 155 15.29 6.47 -17.81
N THR A 156 15.54 6.55 -19.11
CA THR A 156 16.19 7.70 -19.77
C THR A 156 15.35 8.99 -19.75
N ALA A 157 14.08 8.92 -19.34
CA ALA A 157 13.20 10.09 -19.19
C ALA A 157 12.99 10.50 -17.72
N GLN A 158 13.92 10.19 -16.82
CA GLN A 158 13.82 10.61 -15.43
C GLN A 158 14.01 12.13 -15.33
N THR A 159 13.09 12.78 -14.65
CA THR A 159 13.22 14.21 -14.31
C THR A 159 14.16 14.37 -13.11
N ASP A 160 14.71 15.57 -12.93
CA ASP A 160 15.53 15.90 -11.74
C ASP A 160 14.82 15.59 -10.43
N VAL A 161 13.48 15.74 -10.40
CA VAL A 161 12.64 15.43 -9.24
C VAL A 161 12.64 13.92 -8.94
N GLN A 162 12.54 13.08 -9.96
CA GLN A 162 12.56 11.62 -9.81
C GLN A 162 13.95 11.14 -9.36
N MET A 163 15.02 11.71 -9.89
CA MET A 163 16.39 11.35 -9.51
C MET A 163 16.74 11.73 -8.07
N ARG A 164 16.07 12.73 -7.50
CA ARG A 164 16.31 13.22 -6.13
C ARG A 164 15.30 12.71 -5.12
N ALA A 165 14.26 12.03 -5.55
CA ALA A 165 13.23 11.51 -4.65
C ALA A 165 13.76 10.35 -3.81
N ASP A 166 13.44 10.35 -2.53
CA ASP A 166 13.70 9.21 -1.63
C ASP A 166 12.85 8.01 -1.98
N ILE A 167 11.64 8.24 -2.49
CA ILE A 167 10.65 7.21 -2.84
C ILE A 167 10.05 7.52 -4.20
N LEU A 168 10.04 6.51 -5.07
CA LEU A 168 9.28 6.50 -6.32
C LEU A 168 8.04 5.63 -6.14
N SER A 169 6.89 6.09 -6.63
CA SER A 169 5.64 5.36 -6.44
C SER A 169 4.83 5.21 -7.72
N TRP A 170 4.16 4.07 -7.83
CA TRP A 170 3.25 3.71 -8.91
C TRP A 170 1.94 3.20 -8.32
N SER A 171 0.83 3.52 -8.99
CA SER A 171 -0.45 2.92 -8.69
C SER A 171 -1.04 2.24 -9.92
N ARG A 172 -1.80 1.18 -9.69
CA ARG A 172 -2.59 0.50 -10.72
C ARG A 172 -4.07 0.72 -10.46
N SER A 173 -4.74 1.29 -11.46
CA SER A 173 -6.19 1.39 -11.50
C SER A 173 -6.68 0.87 -12.84
N GLN A 174 -7.72 0.03 -12.83
CA GLN A 174 -8.31 -0.56 -14.05
C GLN A 174 -7.27 -1.26 -14.98
N GLY A 175 -6.29 -1.94 -14.39
CA GLY A 175 -5.27 -2.69 -15.14
C GLY A 175 -4.11 -1.87 -15.71
N LEU A 176 -4.08 -0.56 -15.50
CA LEU A 176 -3.00 0.33 -15.96
C LEU A 176 -2.17 0.83 -14.79
N PHE A 177 -0.85 0.71 -14.91
CA PHE A 177 0.10 1.34 -13.99
C PHE A 177 0.44 2.76 -14.45
N ALA A 178 0.51 3.67 -13.49
CA ALA A 178 0.95 5.04 -13.68
C ALA A 178 1.77 5.48 -12.47
N GLY A 179 2.74 6.35 -12.68
CA GLY A 179 3.43 7.05 -11.60
C GLY A 179 2.46 7.94 -10.84
N VAL A 180 2.54 7.95 -9.51
CA VAL A 180 1.65 8.71 -8.65
C VAL A 180 2.43 9.30 -7.48
N ALA A 181 2.11 10.52 -7.10
CA ALA A 181 2.63 11.12 -5.86
C ALA A 181 1.66 10.84 -4.70
N LEU A 182 2.22 10.41 -3.57
CA LEU A 182 1.46 9.99 -2.37
C LEU A 182 1.72 10.90 -1.18
N GLU A 183 1.77 12.18 -1.40
CA GLU A 183 2.03 13.13 -0.32
C GLU A 183 0.96 13.10 0.78
N GLY A 184 1.41 13.22 2.02
CA GLY A 184 0.56 13.28 3.21
C GLY A 184 0.02 11.94 3.71
N ALA A 185 0.17 10.85 2.98
CA ALA A 185 -0.16 9.53 3.49
C ALA A 185 0.89 9.06 4.50
N THR A 186 0.46 8.36 5.52
CA THR A 186 1.33 7.80 6.57
C THR A 186 1.47 6.30 6.39
N LEU A 187 2.70 5.84 6.30
CA LEU A 187 3.06 4.43 6.37
C LEU A 187 3.41 4.06 7.81
N ARG A 188 2.81 2.99 8.31
CA ARG A 188 3.05 2.46 9.66
C ARG A 188 3.38 0.98 9.60
N GLN A 189 4.19 0.52 10.53
CA GLN A 189 4.33 -0.92 10.76
C GLN A 189 3.01 -1.51 11.28
N ASP A 190 2.65 -2.70 10.83
CA ASP A 190 1.49 -3.45 11.33
C ASP A 190 1.97 -4.63 12.17
N LEU A 191 2.09 -4.37 13.49
CA LEU A 191 2.64 -5.35 14.41
C LEU A 191 1.72 -6.56 14.61
N ASP A 192 0.41 -6.41 14.40
CA ASP A 192 -0.56 -7.48 14.58
C ASP A 192 -0.48 -8.46 13.40
N ASP A 193 -0.36 -7.94 12.18
CA ASP A 193 -0.12 -8.78 11.00
C ASP A 193 1.28 -9.42 11.04
N ASN A 194 2.31 -8.73 11.57
CA ASN A 194 3.61 -9.36 11.80
C ASN A 194 3.49 -10.51 12.81
N ASP A 195 2.73 -10.34 13.89
CA ASP A 195 2.50 -11.40 14.88
C ASP A 195 1.82 -12.62 14.24
N THR A 196 0.81 -12.39 13.42
CA THR A 196 0.11 -13.43 12.67
C THR A 196 1.05 -14.21 11.74
N LEU A 197 1.96 -13.52 11.03
CA LEU A 197 2.88 -14.15 10.07
C LEU A 197 4.06 -14.86 10.70
N TYR A 198 4.59 -14.32 11.79
CA TYR A 198 5.85 -14.77 12.40
C TYR A 198 5.65 -15.49 13.73
N GLY A 199 4.41 -15.52 14.26
CA GLY A 199 4.11 -16.02 15.62
C GLY A 199 4.77 -15.19 16.72
N LYS A 200 5.18 -13.96 16.39
CA LYS A 200 5.85 -13.02 17.30
C LYS A 200 5.61 -11.58 16.83
N ARG A 201 5.32 -10.69 17.76
CA ARG A 201 5.10 -9.25 17.51
C ARG A 201 6.43 -8.53 17.21
N LEU A 202 6.99 -8.76 16.02
CA LEU A 202 8.27 -8.23 15.59
C LEU A 202 8.12 -6.85 14.96
N ALA A 203 9.04 -5.94 15.27
CA ALA A 203 9.13 -4.66 14.57
C ALA A 203 9.69 -4.85 13.15
N ASN A 204 9.26 -4.03 12.20
CA ASN A 204 9.68 -4.12 10.80
C ASN A 204 11.21 -4.02 10.65
N ARG A 205 11.85 -3.11 11.38
CA ARG A 205 13.31 -3.00 11.40
C ARG A 205 13.96 -4.32 11.77
N HIS A 206 13.45 -5.01 12.78
CA HIS A 206 14.00 -6.31 13.19
C HIS A 206 13.86 -7.37 12.08
N ILE A 207 12.68 -7.45 11.45
CA ILE A 207 12.40 -8.42 10.38
C ILE A 207 13.37 -8.23 9.21
N VAL A 208 13.54 -6.98 8.74
CA VAL A 208 14.30 -6.72 7.51
C VAL A 208 15.82 -6.68 7.72
N THR A 209 16.32 -6.40 8.94
CA THR A 209 17.77 -6.25 9.19
C THR A 209 18.42 -7.41 9.91
N LYS A 210 17.65 -8.23 10.66
CA LYS A 210 18.22 -9.30 11.50
C LYS A 210 18.15 -10.70 10.89
N GLY A 211 17.92 -10.80 9.59
CA GLY A 211 17.91 -12.09 8.90
C GLY A 211 16.80 -13.03 9.38
N VAL A 212 15.65 -12.50 9.77
CA VAL A 212 14.50 -13.29 10.17
C VAL A 212 14.11 -14.24 9.04
N LYS A 213 13.81 -15.50 9.37
CA LYS A 213 13.35 -16.48 8.40
C LYS A 213 11.99 -16.06 7.85
N ALA A 214 11.88 -15.98 6.53
CA ALA A 214 10.62 -15.65 5.87
C ALA A 214 9.55 -16.75 6.10
N PRO A 215 8.28 -16.41 6.29
CA PRO A 215 7.20 -17.37 6.35
C PRO A 215 7.02 -18.06 4.99
N ALA A 216 6.51 -19.29 4.99
CA ALA A 216 6.30 -20.06 3.75
C ALA A 216 5.42 -19.30 2.73
N ALA A 217 4.41 -18.57 3.19
CA ALA A 217 3.54 -17.74 2.35
C ALA A 217 4.31 -16.66 1.56
N ALA A 218 5.49 -16.23 2.02
CA ALA A 218 6.30 -15.23 1.32
C ALA A 218 7.14 -15.79 0.16
N ALA A 219 7.15 -17.11 -0.05
CA ALA A 219 8.04 -17.76 -1.00
C ALA A 219 7.87 -17.23 -2.43
N ARG A 220 6.62 -17.06 -2.89
CA ARG A 220 6.30 -16.54 -4.23
C ARG A 220 6.78 -15.10 -4.42
N LEU A 221 6.49 -14.23 -3.45
CA LEU A 221 6.90 -12.82 -3.52
C LEU A 221 8.43 -12.70 -3.55
N LEU A 222 9.13 -13.42 -2.68
CA LEU A 222 10.59 -13.39 -2.63
C LEU A 222 11.23 -14.01 -3.87
N ALA A 223 10.65 -15.07 -4.44
CA ALA A 223 11.11 -15.64 -5.70
C ALA A 223 11.02 -14.62 -6.85
N LEU A 224 9.93 -13.89 -6.96
CA LEU A 224 9.76 -12.84 -7.96
C LEU A 224 10.75 -11.68 -7.73
N LEU A 225 10.87 -11.18 -6.51
CA LEU A 225 11.81 -10.11 -6.16
C LEU A 225 13.26 -10.50 -6.51
N ASN A 226 13.67 -11.70 -6.15
CA ASN A 226 15.01 -12.21 -6.46
C ASN A 226 15.18 -12.50 -7.95
N GLY A 227 14.13 -12.96 -8.64
CA GLY A 227 14.18 -13.21 -10.09
C GLY A 227 14.33 -11.95 -10.93
N PHE A 228 13.65 -10.87 -10.54
CA PHE A 228 13.74 -9.59 -11.25
C PHE A 228 14.99 -8.78 -10.88
N SER A 229 15.56 -8.97 -9.70
CA SER A 229 16.63 -8.10 -9.21
C SER A 229 17.58 -8.80 -8.23
N ALA A 230 17.97 -10.02 -8.52
CA ALA A 230 19.07 -10.67 -7.83
C ALA A 230 20.39 -10.00 -8.29
N LYS A 231 20.91 -9.03 -7.53
CA LYS A 231 22.30 -8.65 -7.69
C LYS A 231 23.19 -9.64 -6.97
N GLU A 232 23.59 -10.68 -7.65
CA GLU A 232 24.93 -11.24 -7.43
C GLU A 232 25.91 -10.30 -8.13
N ARG A 233 26.59 -9.46 -7.38
CA ARG A 233 27.87 -8.93 -7.85
C ARG A 233 28.83 -10.11 -7.83
N THR A 234 29.05 -10.68 -8.97
CA THR A 234 30.33 -11.36 -9.26
C THR A 234 31.36 -10.24 -9.33
N ASP A 235 32.15 -10.09 -8.28
CA ASP A 235 33.43 -9.41 -8.31
C ASP A 235 34.41 -10.20 -9.18
#